data_d8533e735b66cb62cdfd6c05d3de1d42
#
_entry.id   d8533e735b66cb62cdfd6c05d3de1d42
#
_cell.length_a   1.000
_cell.length_b   1.000
_cell.length_c   1.000
_cell.angle_alpha   90.00
_cell.angle_beta   90.00
_cell.angle_gamma   90.00
#
_symmetry.space_group_name_H-M   'P 1'
#
loop_
_entity.id
_entity.type
_entity.pdbx_description
1 polymer ?
#
loop_
_entity_poly.entity_id
_entity_poly.type
_entity_poly.pdbx_seq_one_letter_code
_entity_poly.pdbx_strand_id
1 'polypeptide(L)'
;MENDVEDIHSQIELLLTRRIGDIGKKIHSGRSRNDQVLVDIKLFLKDEILRFRQQVLDLFSTLQELSEKHKDVLLSGYTHGQTAMPSSFGLWFGAYAEALSEDMYMLRGAYRVADQNPLGSAAGYGSSFPLDREMTTRLLGFGSMSYNSVAAQMSRGRTELAVAAAMGSIALTLNKFASDCCLYMCPNFGFISFPAELTTGSSIMPHKKNPDVWEIIRGNCNRIMSCWTQTAMLCSNMPHGYHRDFQLLKDILFPALSLLHSCIDMTLYMLGHITVNTHIMDSPLYDCLFTVEEVNRRVLSGTPFRDAYKAVGQEVSSGTFKADRTLRHTHTGSIGNLATDRIAAKMAAAADFTR
;
A
#
# COMPACT_ATOMS: atom_id res chain seq x y z
N MET A 1 -7.37 30.88 18.34
CA MET A 1 -8.81 31.21 18.38
C MET A 1 -8.98 32.37 19.32
N GLU A 2 -9.92 33.30 19.04
CA GLU A 2 -10.25 34.41 19.93
C GLU A 2 -11.10 33.89 21.11
N ASN A 3 -11.08 34.60 22.25
CA ASN A 3 -11.66 34.10 23.51
C ASN A 3 -13.18 33.87 23.49
N ASP A 4 -13.92 34.54 22.58
CA ASP A 4 -15.36 34.46 22.50
C ASP A 4 -15.87 33.62 21.31
N VAL A 5 -15.00 32.77 20.75
CA VAL A 5 -15.30 31.97 19.56
C VAL A 5 -15.40 30.49 19.93
N GLU A 6 -16.55 29.87 19.64
CA GLU A 6 -16.86 28.50 20.05
C GLU A 6 -15.98 27.46 19.38
N ASP A 7 -15.71 27.61 18.07
CA ASP A 7 -14.95 26.66 17.27
C ASP A 7 -14.24 27.32 16.07
N ILE A 8 -13.47 26.55 15.31
CA ILE A 8 -12.71 27.02 14.13
C ILE A 8 -13.64 27.57 13.03
N HIS A 9 -14.85 27.01 12.84
CA HIS A 9 -15.80 27.49 11.83
C HIS A 9 -16.34 28.87 12.21
N SER A 10 -16.64 29.09 13.49
CA SER A 10 -17.02 30.41 14.01
C SER A 10 -15.88 31.43 13.87
N GLN A 11 -14.63 30.99 14.08
CA GLN A 11 -13.46 31.85 13.85
C GLN A 11 -13.32 32.24 12.37
N ILE A 12 -13.51 31.29 11.45
CA ILE A 12 -13.48 31.55 9.99
C ILE A 12 -14.60 32.54 9.60
N GLU A 13 -15.82 32.33 10.09
CA GLU A 13 -16.96 33.25 9.85
C GLU A 13 -16.67 34.67 10.33
N LEU A 14 -16.09 34.80 11.53
CA LEU A 14 -15.68 36.10 12.10
C LEU A 14 -14.60 36.77 11.22
N LEU A 15 -13.57 36.02 10.82
CA LEU A 15 -12.52 36.56 9.96
C LEU A 15 -13.02 36.96 8.58
N LEU A 16 -13.92 36.17 7.99
CA LEU A 16 -14.60 36.51 6.73
C LEU A 16 -15.45 37.77 6.88
N THR A 17 -16.23 37.85 7.96
CA THR A 17 -17.05 39.03 8.24
C THR A 17 -16.20 40.30 8.39
N ARG A 18 -15.07 40.24 9.05
CA ARG A 18 -14.12 41.34 9.15
C ARG A 18 -13.54 41.75 7.79
N ARG A 19 -13.33 40.78 6.90
CA ARG A 19 -12.71 41.02 5.59
C ARG A 19 -13.65 41.49 4.52
N ILE A 20 -14.88 40.94 4.48
CA ILE A 20 -15.87 41.16 3.39
C ILE A 20 -17.22 41.69 3.87
N GLY A 21 -17.33 42.07 5.15
CA GLY A 21 -18.54 42.61 5.74
C GLY A 21 -19.64 41.58 5.99
N ASP A 22 -20.88 41.99 6.03
CA ASP A 22 -22.03 41.14 6.38
C ASP A 22 -22.26 39.95 5.45
N ILE A 23 -21.65 39.93 4.27
CA ILE A 23 -21.67 38.76 3.38
C ILE A 23 -21.00 37.56 4.07
N GLY A 24 -19.95 37.78 4.87
CA GLY A 24 -19.29 36.75 5.63
C GLY A 24 -20.21 35.97 6.57
N LYS A 25 -21.21 36.64 7.16
CA LYS A 25 -22.21 36.03 8.04
C LYS A 25 -23.16 35.06 7.34
N LYS A 26 -23.22 35.08 6.01
CA LYS A 26 -24.11 34.21 5.23
C LYS A 26 -23.56 32.78 5.09
N ILE A 27 -22.25 32.54 5.36
CA ILE A 27 -21.60 31.26 5.13
C ILE A 27 -22.22 30.11 5.93
N HIS A 28 -22.78 30.40 7.09
CA HIS A 28 -23.42 29.42 7.97
C HIS A 28 -24.89 29.16 7.64
N SER A 29 -25.51 29.97 6.78
CA SER A 29 -26.94 29.87 6.47
C SER A 29 -27.31 28.50 5.89
N GLY A 30 -28.31 27.84 6.46
CA GLY A 30 -28.77 26.51 6.02
C GLY A 30 -27.78 25.36 6.30
N ARG A 31 -26.76 25.58 7.11
CA ARG A 31 -25.71 24.59 7.43
C ARG A 31 -25.73 24.20 8.91
N SER A 32 -25.07 23.08 9.20
CA SER A 32 -24.75 22.64 10.55
C SER A 32 -23.24 22.39 10.66
N ARG A 33 -22.71 22.43 11.86
CA ARG A 33 -21.32 21.96 12.11
C ARG A 33 -21.14 20.51 11.64
N ASN A 34 -22.21 19.71 11.66
CA ASN A 34 -22.14 18.31 11.22
C ASN A 34 -21.77 18.17 9.74
N ASP A 35 -22.44 18.88 8.82
CA ASP A 35 -22.14 18.81 7.39
C ASP A 35 -20.88 19.61 7.01
N GLN A 36 -20.56 20.68 7.74
CA GLN A 36 -19.32 21.41 7.57
C GLN A 36 -18.09 20.53 7.90
N VAL A 37 -18.07 19.90 9.08
CA VAL A 37 -16.96 19.00 9.46
C VAL A 37 -16.86 17.81 8.53
N LEU A 38 -18.00 17.31 8.05
CA LEU A 38 -18.03 16.17 7.15
C LEU A 38 -17.42 16.50 5.78
N VAL A 39 -17.71 17.69 5.22
CA VAL A 39 -17.11 18.13 3.96
C VAL A 39 -15.61 18.38 4.12
N ASP A 40 -15.17 18.98 5.24
CA ASP A 40 -13.76 19.23 5.52
C ASP A 40 -12.97 17.93 5.56
N ILE A 41 -13.49 16.90 6.25
CA ILE A 41 -12.84 15.58 6.32
C ILE A 41 -12.79 14.94 4.94
N LYS A 42 -13.86 15.01 4.15
CA LYS A 42 -13.85 14.42 2.81
C LYS A 42 -12.85 15.11 1.87
N LEU A 43 -12.76 16.42 1.91
CA LEU A 43 -11.76 17.19 1.15
C LEU A 43 -10.34 16.81 1.59
N PHE A 44 -10.09 16.79 2.90
CA PHE A 44 -8.81 16.38 3.46
C PHE A 44 -8.43 14.95 3.04
N LEU A 45 -9.36 13.99 3.14
CA LEU A 45 -9.09 12.60 2.77
C LEU A 45 -8.91 12.43 1.26
N LYS A 46 -9.60 13.22 0.41
CA LYS A 46 -9.34 13.25 -1.04
C LYS A 46 -7.89 13.64 -1.32
N ASP A 47 -7.40 14.69 -0.67
CA ASP A 47 -6.02 15.16 -0.85
C ASP A 47 -5.02 14.12 -0.35
N GLU A 48 -5.24 13.52 0.82
CA GLU A 48 -4.38 12.45 1.35
C GLU A 48 -4.33 11.22 0.42
N ILE A 49 -5.49 10.80 -0.13
CA ILE A 49 -5.54 9.70 -1.10
C ILE A 49 -4.74 10.03 -2.37
N LEU A 50 -4.82 11.25 -2.87
CA LEU A 50 -4.05 11.68 -4.05
C LEU A 50 -2.54 11.73 -3.76
N ARG A 51 -2.14 12.09 -2.54
CA ARG A 51 -0.74 12.02 -2.09
C ARG A 51 -0.27 10.57 -2.01
N PHE A 52 -1.05 9.66 -1.42
CA PHE A 52 -0.74 8.23 -1.43
C PHE A 52 -0.65 7.67 -2.84
N ARG A 53 -1.57 8.07 -3.73
CA ARG A 53 -1.50 7.67 -5.14
C ARG A 53 -0.14 8.01 -5.75
N GLN A 54 0.37 9.22 -5.53
CA GLN A 54 1.67 9.63 -6.06
C GLN A 54 2.81 8.84 -5.44
N GLN A 55 2.86 8.69 -4.12
CA GLN A 55 3.89 7.91 -3.44
C GLN A 55 3.89 6.42 -3.87
N VAL A 56 2.72 5.83 -4.07
CA VAL A 56 2.60 4.44 -4.57
C VAL A 56 3.10 4.34 -6.02
N LEU A 57 2.85 5.34 -6.87
CA LEU A 57 3.40 5.41 -8.22
C LEU A 57 4.93 5.51 -8.22
N ASP A 58 5.49 6.33 -7.34
CA ASP A 58 6.95 6.49 -7.21
C ASP A 58 7.60 5.17 -6.73
N LEU A 59 6.98 4.51 -5.75
CA LEU A 59 7.43 3.21 -5.26
C LEU A 59 7.32 2.12 -6.33
N PHE A 60 6.22 2.11 -7.07
CA PHE A 60 6.00 1.22 -8.20
C PHE A 60 7.10 1.38 -9.25
N SER A 61 7.38 2.62 -9.66
CA SER A 61 8.42 2.91 -10.67
C SER A 61 9.78 2.42 -10.21
N THR A 62 10.15 2.68 -8.95
CA THR A 62 11.41 2.22 -8.36
C THR A 62 11.52 0.69 -8.37
N LEU A 63 10.45 -0.02 -8.01
CA LEU A 63 10.43 -1.49 -8.02
C LEU A 63 10.51 -2.06 -9.44
N GLN A 64 9.86 -1.41 -10.42
CA GLN A 64 9.95 -1.79 -11.83
C GLN A 64 11.37 -1.61 -12.38
N GLU A 65 12.02 -0.51 -12.06
CA GLU A 65 13.41 -0.24 -12.45
C GLU A 65 14.36 -1.29 -11.86
N LEU A 66 14.19 -1.62 -10.58
CA LEU A 66 14.97 -2.67 -9.91
C LEU A 66 14.67 -4.05 -10.50
N SER A 67 13.43 -4.33 -10.86
CA SER A 67 13.02 -5.56 -11.54
C SER A 67 13.76 -5.72 -12.87
N GLU A 68 13.75 -4.72 -13.72
CA GLU A 68 14.45 -4.77 -15.01
C GLU A 68 15.97 -4.80 -14.84
N LYS A 69 16.52 -4.01 -13.92
CA LYS A 69 17.97 -3.98 -13.64
C LYS A 69 18.51 -5.33 -13.21
N HIS A 70 17.75 -6.08 -12.44
CA HIS A 70 18.18 -7.34 -11.83
C HIS A 70 17.42 -8.56 -12.39
N LYS A 71 16.84 -8.47 -13.59
CA LYS A 71 16.01 -9.53 -14.19
C LYS A 71 16.73 -10.85 -14.38
N ASP A 72 18.03 -10.80 -14.66
CA ASP A 72 18.85 -11.96 -14.93
C ASP A 72 19.64 -12.45 -13.69
N VAL A 73 19.51 -11.75 -12.55
CA VAL A 73 20.18 -12.14 -11.30
C VAL A 73 19.31 -13.15 -10.58
N LEU A 74 19.77 -14.40 -10.55
CA LEU A 74 19.02 -15.48 -9.94
C LEU A 74 18.95 -15.34 -8.42
N LEU A 75 17.83 -15.79 -7.88
CA LEU A 75 17.49 -15.83 -6.46
C LEU A 75 16.90 -17.21 -6.15
N SER A 76 17.19 -17.77 -4.99
CA SER A 76 16.50 -18.98 -4.52
C SER A 76 15.05 -18.68 -4.16
N GLY A 77 14.11 -19.37 -4.76
CA GLY A 77 12.73 -19.41 -4.35
C GLY A 77 12.53 -20.37 -3.17
N TYR A 78 11.64 -20.00 -2.24
CA TYR A 78 11.33 -20.77 -1.04
C TYR A 78 9.85 -21.11 -0.95
N THR A 79 9.53 -22.32 -0.52
CA THR A 79 8.20 -22.72 -0.06
C THR A 79 8.35 -23.46 1.27
N HIS A 80 7.48 -23.19 2.24
CA HIS A 80 7.56 -23.79 3.59
C HIS A 80 8.92 -23.58 4.28
N GLY A 81 9.63 -22.50 3.95
CA GLY A 81 10.99 -22.24 4.45
C GLY A 81 12.06 -23.15 3.88
N GLN A 82 11.74 -23.98 2.86
CA GLN A 82 12.68 -24.85 2.15
C GLN A 82 13.02 -24.27 0.78
N THR A 83 14.26 -24.49 0.34
CA THR A 83 14.65 -24.17 -1.03
C THR A 83 13.79 -24.96 -2.02
N ALA A 84 13.23 -24.28 -3.01
CA ALA A 84 12.23 -24.88 -3.90
C ALA A 84 12.66 -24.84 -5.37
N MET A 85 12.62 -23.69 -6.00
CA MET A 85 12.90 -23.52 -7.42
C MET A 85 13.74 -22.25 -7.67
N PRO A 86 14.39 -22.14 -8.83
CA PRO A 86 15.06 -20.89 -9.20
C PRO A 86 14.02 -19.77 -9.35
N SER A 87 14.37 -18.61 -8.86
CA SER A 87 13.70 -17.35 -9.03
C SER A 87 14.71 -16.29 -9.49
N SER A 88 14.32 -15.05 -9.60
CA SER A 88 15.22 -13.92 -9.84
C SER A 88 14.85 -12.71 -9.00
N PHE A 89 15.81 -11.81 -8.79
CA PHE A 89 15.51 -10.53 -8.17
C PHE A 89 14.52 -9.71 -9.01
N GLY A 90 14.57 -9.88 -10.35
CA GLY A 90 13.56 -9.28 -11.22
C GLY A 90 12.15 -9.74 -10.90
N LEU A 91 11.93 -11.05 -10.73
CA LEU A 91 10.63 -11.58 -10.30
C LEU A 91 10.24 -11.08 -8.91
N TRP A 92 11.18 -11.02 -7.97
CA TRP A 92 10.91 -10.58 -6.60
C TRP A 92 10.46 -9.11 -6.55
N PHE A 93 11.21 -8.19 -7.16
CA PHE A 93 10.81 -6.78 -7.23
C PHE A 93 9.53 -6.58 -8.04
N GLY A 94 9.40 -7.29 -9.17
CA GLY A 94 8.22 -7.24 -10.04
C GLY A 94 6.94 -7.70 -9.34
N ALA A 95 7.03 -8.70 -8.45
CA ALA A 95 5.89 -9.18 -7.67
C ALA A 95 5.31 -8.09 -6.75
N TYR A 96 6.19 -7.32 -6.08
CA TYR A 96 5.75 -6.21 -5.25
C TYR A 96 5.24 -5.02 -6.07
N ALA A 97 5.83 -4.76 -7.23
CA ALA A 97 5.30 -3.77 -8.16
C ALA A 97 3.88 -4.15 -8.63
N GLU A 98 3.64 -5.42 -8.96
CA GLU A 98 2.30 -5.86 -9.35
C GLU A 98 1.30 -5.81 -8.19
N ALA A 99 1.70 -6.18 -6.97
CA ALA A 99 0.86 -6.07 -5.78
C ALA A 99 0.42 -4.62 -5.52
N LEU A 100 1.32 -3.63 -5.70
CA LEU A 100 0.95 -2.21 -5.60
C LEU A 100 -0.11 -1.77 -6.61
N SER A 101 -0.23 -2.45 -7.77
CA SER A 101 -1.32 -2.19 -8.71
C SER A 101 -2.68 -2.60 -8.14
N GLU A 102 -2.72 -3.65 -7.34
CA GLU A 102 -3.93 -4.10 -6.65
C GLU A 102 -4.29 -3.16 -5.50
N ASP A 103 -3.29 -2.71 -4.75
CA ASP A 103 -3.46 -1.68 -3.71
C ASP A 103 -4.00 -0.37 -4.29
N MET A 104 -3.56 0.01 -5.49
CA MET A 104 -4.03 1.20 -6.19
C MET A 104 -5.52 1.12 -6.55
N TYR A 105 -6.06 -0.06 -6.90
CA TYR A 105 -7.51 -0.25 -7.09
C TYR A 105 -8.29 -0.02 -5.79
N MET A 106 -7.76 -0.48 -4.65
CA MET A 106 -8.36 -0.22 -3.34
C MET A 106 -8.36 1.27 -3.02
N LEU A 107 -7.25 1.95 -3.31
CA LEU A 107 -7.12 3.40 -3.11
C LEU A 107 -8.08 4.20 -3.98
N ARG A 108 -8.24 3.81 -5.26
CA ARG A 108 -9.25 4.39 -6.17
C ARG A 108 -10.67 4.18 -5.66
N GLY A 109 -10.97 3.01 -5.10
CA GLY A 109 -12.26 2.74 -4.46
C GLY A 109 -12.54 3.67 -3.29
N ALA A 110 -11.55 3.86 -2.42
CA ALA A 110 -11.64 4.80 -1.30
C ALA A 110 -11.82 6.27 -1.77
N TYR A 111 -11.11 6.66 -2.83
CA TYR A 111 -11.29 7.99 -3.44
C TYR A 111 -12.73 8.22 -3.90
N ARG A 112 -13.34 7.26 -4.58
CA ARG A 112 -14.75 7.36 -5.03
C ARG A 112 -15.73 7.48 -3.86
N VAL A 113 -15.46 6.85 -2.74
CA VAL A 113 -16.28 6.99 -1.52
C VAL A 113 -16.09 8.38 -0.91
N ALA A 114 -14.88 8.92 -0.89
CA ALA A 114 -14.59 10.25 -0.40
C ALA A 114 -15.13 11.36 -1.32
N ASP A 115 -15.13 11.13 -2.64
CA ASP A 115 -15.46 12.11 -3.68
C ASP A 115 -16.98 12.32 -3.89
N GLN A 116 -17.69 12.44 -2.77
CA GLN A 116 -19.13 12.70 -2.73
C GLN A 116 -19.44 13.85 -1.76
N ASN A 117 -19.87 14.99 -2.30
CA ASN A 117 -20.18 16.18 -1.50
C ASN A 117 -21.33 15.94 -0.51
N PRO A 118 -21.11 16.05 0.80
CA PRO A 118 -22.16 15.94 1.82
C PRO A 118 -22.80 17.28 2.17
N LEU A 119 -22.17 18.40 1.78
CA LEU A 119 -22.54 19.75 2.23
C LEU A 119 -23.96 20.11 1.81
N GLY A 120 -24.69 20.77 2.72
CA GLY A 120 -26.10 21.10 2.56
C GLY A 120 -27.04 20.01 3.07
N SER A 121 -26.52 18.91 3.67
CA SER A 121 -27.31 17.96 4.44
C SER A 121 -27.72 18.51 5.82
N ALA A 122 -27.16 19.66 6.22
CA ALA A 122 -27.34 20.31 7.51
C ALA A 122 -27.04 19.33 8.68
N ALA A 123 -27.95 19.23 9.65
CA ALA A 123 -27.81 18.29 10.75
C ALA A 123 -28.10 16.81 10.35
N GLY A 124 -28.27 16.54 9.06
CA GLY A 124 -28.55 15.21 8.52
C GLY A 124 -29.96 15.04 7.97
N TYR A 125 -30.76 16.11 7.97
CA TYR A 125 -32.15 16.03 7.55
C TYR A 125 -32.52 17.09 6.50
N GLY A 126 -31.52 17.78 5.95
CA GLY A 126 -31.70 18.88 5.01
C GLY A 126 -32.11 20.19 5.70
N SER A 127 -32.56 21.13 4.92
CA SER A 127 -32.95 22.47 5.38
C SER A 127 -34.08 23.01 4.53
N SER A 128 -34.93 23.87 5.11
CA SER A 128 -35.89 24.68 4.37
C SER A 128 -35.26 25.87 3.63
N PHE A 129 -33.95 26.09 3.86
CA PHE A 129 -33.19 27.13 3.15
C PHE A 129 -32.91 26.68 1.71
N PRO A 130 -33.07 27.54 0.68
CA PRO A 130 -32.93 27.18 -0.73
C PRO A 130 -31.43 27.04 -1.10
N LEU A 131 -30.83 25.90 -0.74
CA LEU A 131 -29.44 25.60 -1.02
C LEU A 131 -29.25 25.00 -2.42
N ASP A 132 -28.31 25.53 -3.20
CA ASP A 132 -27.84 24.92 -4.44
C ASP A 132 -26.67 23.98 -4.14
N ARG A 133 -26.98 22.71 -3.87
CA ARG A 133 -25.99 21.67 -3.55
C ARG A 133 -25.20 21.25 -4.77
N GLU A 134 -25.74 21.35 -5.97
CA GLU A 134 -25.04 21.05 -7.22
C GLU A 134 -23.96 22.09 -7.50
N MET A 135 -24.25 23.36 -7.27
CA MET A 135 -23.26 24.43 -7.38
C MET A 135 -22.10 24.21 -6.40
N THR A 136 -22.37 23.93 -5.13
CA THR A 136 -21.32 23.68 -4.14
C THR A 136 -20.52 22.43 -4.46
N THR A 137 -21.11 21.39 -5.02
CA THR A 137 -20.42 20.19 -5.49
C THR A 137 -19.38 20.54 -6.55
N ARG A 138 -19.77 21.32 -7.58
CA ARG A 138 -18.82 21.77 -8.64
C ARG A 138 -17.73 22.68 -8.08
N LEU A 139 -18.09 23.66 -7.26
CA LEU A 139 -17.14 24.65 -6.73
C LEU A 139 -16.10 24.01 -5.78
N LEU A 140 -16.48 22.97 -5.05
CA LEU A 140 -15.60 22.22 -4.14
C LEU A 140 -14.82 21.10 -4.85
N GLY A 141 -15.03 20.90 -6.16
CA GLY A 141 -14.32 19.90 -6.94
C GLY A 141 -14.65 18.44 -6.57
N PHE A 142 -15.91 18.20 -6.15
CA PHE A 142 -16.38 16.83 -5.98
C PHE A 142 -16.92 16.27 -7.30
N GLY A 143 -16.63 15.00 -7.57
CA GLY A 143 -17.16 14.31 -8.75
C GLY A 143 -18.63 13.95 -8.65
N SER A 144 -19.17 13.87 -7.45
CA SER A 144 -20.58 13.57 -7.20
C SER A 144 -21.08 14.18 -5.87
N MET A 145 -22.34 13.90 -5.53
CA MET A 145 -22.99 14.40 -4.33
C MET A 145 -23.68 13.26 -3.58
N SER A 146 -23.67 13.30 -2.26
CA SER A 146 -24.56 12.49 -1.43
C SER A 146 -25.98 13.05 -1.52
N TYR A 147 -26.85 12.42 -2.28
CA TYR A 147 -28.19 12.96 -2.57
C TYR A 147 -29.11 13.00 -1.35
N ASN A 148 -29.18 11.90 -0.62
CA ASN A 148 -30.01 11.79 0.58
C ASN A 148 -29.28 12.41 1.79
N SER A 149 -29.90 13.36 2.47
CA SER A 149 -29.29 14.08 3.60
C SER A 149 -28.96 13.17 4.78
N VAL A 150 -29.77 12.13 5.04
CA VAL A 150 -29.49 11.14 6.08
C VAL A 150 -28.30 10.28 5.69
N ALA A 151 -28.24 9.82 4.44
CA ALA A 151 -27.12 9.06 3.92
C ALA A 151 -25.81 9.87 3.93
N ALA A 152 -25.89 11.20 3.68
CA ALA A 152 -24.73 12.08 3.79
C ALA A 152 -24.14 12.03 5.21
N GLN A 153 -24.96 12.15 6.25
CA GLN A 153 -24.50 12.03 7.64
C GLN A 153 -24.01 10.62 7.99
N MET A 154 -24.67 9.57 7.48
CA MET A 154 -24.23 8.18 7.66
C MET A 154 -22.92 7.89 6.95
N SER A 155 -22.43 8.75 6.07
CA SER A 155 -21.10 8.61 5.44
C SER A 155 -19.96 8.89 6.42
N ARG A 156 -20.24 9.54 7.58
CA ARG A 156 -19.27 9.68 8.66
C ARG A 156 -18.88 8.29 9.21
N GLY A 157 -17.60 8.04 9.33
CA GLY A 157 -17.06 6.73 9.66
C GLY A 157 -16.95 5.79 8.46
N ARG A 158 -17.88 5.80 7.50
CA ARG A 158 -17.79 4.95 6.29
C ARG A 158 -16.69 5.40 5.34
N THR A 159 -16.51 6.71 5.17
CA THR A 159 -15.41 7.26 4.36
C THR A 159 -14.08 6.93 5.00
N GLU A 160 -13.95 7.15 6.30
CA GLU A 160 -12.77 6.83 7.09
C GLU A 160 -12.44 5.34 7.04
N LEU A 161 -13.46 4.47 7.10
CA LEU A 161 -13.30 3.02 6.99
C LEU A 161 -12.79 2.58 5.62
N ALA A 162 -13.31 3.18 4.53
CA ALA A 162 -12.84 2.89 3.18
C ALA A 162 -11.38 3.31 2.99
N VAL A 163 -10.98 4.48 3.53
CA VAL A 163 -9.59 4.93 3.51
C VAL A 163 -8.69 4.01 4.34
N ALA A 164 -9.12 3.64 5.54
CA ALA A 164 -8.38 2.71 6.40
C ALA A 164 -8.16 1.33 5.73
N ALA A 165 -9.16 0.83 4.98
CA ALA A 165 -9.03 -0.41 4.22
C ALA A 165 -7.97 -0.30 3.10
N ALA A 166 -7.98 0.79 2.34
CA ALA A 166 -7.00 1.02 1.29
C ALA A 166 -5.58 1.20 1.87
N MET A 167 -5.44 1.94 2.97
CA MET A 167 -4.17 2.08 3.69
C MET A 167 -3.67 0.73 4.21
N GLY A 168 -4.57 -0.11 4.72
CA GLY A 168 -4.26 -1.45 5.20
C GLY A 168 -3.74 -2.37 4.10
N SER A 169 -4.26 -2.26 2.88
CA SER A 169 -3.78 -3.00 1.70
C SER A 169 -2.33 -2.61 1.36
N ILE A 170 -2.03 -1.33 1.22
CA ILE A 170 -0.67 -0.83 0.99
C ILE A 170 0.27 -1.28 2.13
N ALA A 171 -0.18 -1.13 3.37
CA ALA A 171 0.61 -1.55 4.54
C ALA A 171 0.90 -3.06 4.54
N LEU A 172 -0.01 -3.90 4.05
CA LEU A 172 0.21 -5.35 3.92
C LEU A 172 1.33 -5.64 2.91
N THR A 173 1.33 -4.98 1.76
CA THR A 173 2.37 -5.11 0.74
C THR A 173 3.73 -4.69 1.29
N LEU A 174 3.81 -3.52 1.94
CA LEU A 174 5.04 -3.03 2.58
C LEU A 174 5.51 -3.94 3.72
N ASN A 175 4.59 -4.49 4.51
CA ASN A 175 4.91 -5.42 5.61
C ASN A 175 5.58 -6.69 5.09
N LYS A 176 5.05 -7.28 4.02
CA LYS A 176 5.65 -8.46 3.37
C LYS A 176 7.03 -8.13 2.81
N PHE A 177 7.17 -7.01 2.11
CA PHE A 177 8.45 -6.58 1.56
C PHE A 177 9.49 -6.35 2.66
N ALA A 178 9.13 -5.65 3.73
CA ALA A 178 10.01 -5.43 4.88
C ALA A 178 10.40 -6.74 5.57
N SER A 179 9.48 -7.71 5.64
CA SER A 179 9.75 -9.04 6.20
C SER A 179 10.75 -9.81 5.35
N ASP A 180 10.61 -9.78 4.02
CA ASP A 180 11.58 -10.37 3.10
C ASP A 180 12.95 -9.68 3.24
N CYS A 181 12.99 -8.35 3.32
CA CYS A 181 14.24 -7.60 3.51
C CYS A 181 14.95 -7.99 4.81
N CYS A 182 14.22 -8.12 5.92
CA CYS A 182 14.79 -8.60 7.19
C CYS A 182 15.39 -10.01 7.05
N LEU A 183 14.68 -10.91 6.35
CA LEU A 183 15.14 -12.27 6.12
C LEU A 183 16.36 -12.29 5.21
N TYR A 184 16.33 -11.56 4.09
CA TYR A 184 17.37 -11.56 3.07
C TYR A 184 18.65 -10.85 3.52
N MET A 185 18.58 -9.95 4.49
CA MET A 185 19.74 -9.38 5.16
C MET A 185 20.39 -10.33 6.18
N CYS A 186 19.67 -11.37 6.63
CA CYS A 186 20.23 -12.34 7.57
C CYS A 186 21.49 -12.99 6.95
N PRO A 187 22.61 -13.11 7.70
CA PRO A 187 23.86 -13.69 7.17
C PRO A 187 23.72 -15.08 6.58
N ASN A 188 22.73 -15.87 7.03
CA ASN A 188 22.44 -17.19 6.48
C ASN A 188 21.89 -17.16 5.04
N PHE A 189 21.27 -16.05 4.64
CA PHE A 189 20.79 -15.78 3.29
C PHE A 189 21.77 -14.88 2.54
N GLY A 190 22.06 -13.71 3.07
CA GLY A 190 23.00 -12.76 2.50
C GLY A 190 22.61 -12.30 1.09
N PHE A 191 21.31 -12.25 0.77
CA PHE A 191 20.81 -11.96 -0.57
C PHE A 191 20.85 -10.48 -0.91
N ILE A 192 20.65 -9.64 0.11
CA ILE A 192 20.71 -8.17 0.00
C ILE A 192 21.53 -7.59 1.16
N SER A 193 22.03 -6.39 0.94
CA SER A 193 22.72 -5.61 1.97
C SER A 193 22.45 -4.12 1.79
N PHE A 194 22.73 -3.36 2.85
CA PHE A 194 22.61 -1.90 2.89
C PHE A 194 23.89 -1.28 3.45
N PRO A 195 24.18 -0.02 3.16
CA PRO A 195 25.26 0.75 3.79
C PRO A 195 25.18 0.71 5.32
N ALA A 196 26.34 0.83 5.99
CA ALA A 196 26.41 0.72 7.44
C ALA A 196 25.57 1.77 8.17
N GLU A 197 25.46 2.95 7.62
CA GLU A 197 24.65 4.08 8.13
C GLU A 197 23.14 3.84 8.10
N LEU A 198 22.69 2.84 7.34
CA LEU A 198 21.28 2.41 7.25
C LEU A 198 20.99 1.14 8.05
N THR A 199 21.94 0.74 8.89
CA THR A 199 21.82 -0.40 9.80
C THR A 199 22.28 0.02 11.17
N THR A 200 21.84 -0.64 12.23
CA THR A 200 22.39 -0.42 13.55
C THR A 200 23.35 -1.54 13.96
N GLY A 201 24.36 -1.18 14.70
CA GLY A 201 25.33 -2.12 15.27
C GLY A 201 24.85 -2.73 16.59
N SER A 202 25.74 -3.45 17.22
CA SER A 202 25.58 -3.96 18.58
C SER A 202 26.67 -3.40 19.47
N SER A 203 26.32 -3.06 20.73
CA SER A 203 27.28 -2.59 21.71
C SER A 203 28.34 -3.62 22.12
N ILE A 204 28.08 -4.91 21.85
CA ILE A 204 28.93 -6.02 22.26
C ILE A 204 29.33 -6.97 21.12
N MET A 205 28.72 -6.83 19.93
CA MET A 205 28.96 -7.68 18.76
C MET A 205 29.36 -6.82 17.55
N PRO A 206 30.65 -6.54 17.34
CA PRO A 206 31.11 -5.57 16.32
C PRO A 206 30.76 -5.94 14.88
N HIS A 207 30.47 -7.21 14.60
CA HIS A 207 30.11 -7.70 13.27
C HIS A 207 28.60 -7.59 12.94
N LYS A 208 27.76 -7.31 13.95
CA LYS A 208 26.30 -7.35 13.81
C LYS A 208 25.78 -6.08 13.12
N LYS A 209 24.96 -6.28 12.09
CA LYS A 209 24.23 -5.22 11.39
C LYS A 209 22.74 -5.58 11.42
N ASN A 210 21.96 -4.76 12.11
CA ASN A 210 20.53 -5.01 12.31
C ASN A 210 19.71 -4.33 11.20
N PRO A 211 18.61 -4.96 10.74
CA PRO A 211 17.72 -4.39 9.74
C PRO A 211 16.64 -3.46 10.35
N ASP A 212 17.03 -2.59 11.30
CA ASP A 212 16.09 -1.86 12.16
C ASP A 212 15.06 -1.05 11.36
N VAL A 213 15.47 -0.42 10.25
CA VAL A 213 14.54 0.36 9.41
C VAL A 213 13.41 -0.54 8.91
N TRP A 214 13.74 -1.74 8.41
CA TRP A 214 12.75 -2.69 7.92
C TRP A 214 11.88 -3.25 9.06
N GLU A 215 12.44 -3.46 10.23
CA GLU A 215 11.67 -3.91 11.40
C GLU A 215 10.67 -2.84 11.84
N ILE A 216 11.06 -1.57 11.86
CA ILE A 216 10.16 -0.46 12.20
C ILE A 216 9.09 -0.26 11.14
N ILE A 217 9.43 -0.34 9.85
CA ILE A 217 8.43 -0.31 8.76
C ILE A 217 7.42 -1.43 8.97
N ARG A 218 7.87 -2.66 9.18
CA ARG A 218 7.02 -3.84 9.42
C ARG A 218 6.10 -3.64 10.63
N GLY A 219 6.64 -3.16 11.74
CA GLY A 219 5.89 -2.88 12.96
C GLY A 219 4.84 -1.79 12.77
N ASN A 220 5.18 -0.70 12.08
CA ASN A 220 4.24 0.39 11.77
C ASN A 220 3.15 -0.06 10.80
N CYS A 221 3.46 -0.89 9.81
CA CYS A 221 2.45 -1.48 8.93
C CYS A 221 1.41 -2.30 9.70
N ASN A 222 1.82 -3.07 10.73
CA ASN A 222 0.87 -3.77 11.61
C ASN A 222 -0.06 -2.80 12.36
N ARG A 223 0.46 -1.66 12.81
CA ARG A 223 -0.36 -0.60 13.44
C ARG A 223 -1.35 0.00 12.46
N ILE A 224 -0.91 0.30 11.23
CA ILE A 224 -1.78 0.84 10.17
C ILE A 224 -2.89 -0.14 9.83
N MET A 225 -2.60 -1.43 9.68
CA MET A 225 -3.61 -2.46 9.40
C MET A 225 -4.68 -2.56 10.51
N SER A 226 -4.33 -2.29 11.76
CA SER A 226 -5.29 -2.28 12.87
C SER A 226 -6.30 -1.12 12.81
N CYS A 227 -5.99 -0.06 12.06
CA CYS A 227 -6.83 1.13 11.93
C CYS A 227 -8.23 0.80 11.39
N TRP A 228 -8.33 -0.13 10.42
CA TRP A 228 -9.60 -0.56 9.87
C TRP A 228 -10.51 -1.17 10.95
N THR A 229 -9.99 -2.09 11.74
CA THR A 229 -10.75 -2.76 12.81
C THR A 229 -11.21 -1.75 13.86
N GLN A 230 -10.32 -0.86 14.30
CA GLN A 230 -10.66 0.19 15.27
C GLN A 230 -11.77 1.10 14.75
N THR A 231 -11.67 1.54 13.49
CA THR A 231 -12.67 2.39 12.83
C THR A 231 -14.01 1.65 12.70
N ALA A 232 -14.01 0.38 12.28
CA ALA A 232 -15.21 -0.42 12.14
C ALA A 232 -15.94 -0.62 13.49
N MET A 233 -15.20 -0.93 14.54
CA MET A 233 -15.76 -1.11 15.88
C MET A 233 -16.31 0.18 16.45
N LEU A 234 -15.60 1.29 16.26
CA LEU A 234 -16.06 2.61 16.72
C LEU A 234 -17.36 3.05 16.06
N CYS A 235 -17.54 2.72 14.78
CA CYS A 235 -18.73 3.08 14.00
C CYS A 235 -19.90 2.11 14.16
N SER A 236 -19.72 1.03 14.92
CA SER A 236 -20.77 0.06 15.20
C SER A 236 -21.72 0.51 16.29
N ASN A 237 -22.91 -0.08 16.34
CA ASN A 237 -23.91 0.09 17.42
C ASN A 237 -24.44 1.50 17.60
N MET A 238 -24.31 2.37 16.58
CA MET A 238 -24.87 3.72 16.58
C MET A 238 -26.04 3.81 15.60
N PRO A 239 -27.18 4.42 16.01
CA PRO A 239 -28.24 4.75 15.06
C PRO A 239 -27.76 5.80 14.05
N HIS A 240 -28.54 6.02 12.98
CA HIS A 240 -28.25 7.08 12.03
C HIS A 240 -28.25 8.46 12.71
N GLY A 241 -27.59 9.42 12.11
CA GLY A 241 -27.40 10.76 12.66
C GLY A 241 -26.00 10.93 13.25
N TYR A 242 -25.74 12.12 13.77
CA TYR A 242 -24.46 12.44 14.38
C TYR A 242 -24.40 12.00 15.84
N HIS A 243 -23.31 11.36 16.21
CA HIS A 243 -22.95 11.01 17.59
C HIS A 243 -21.53 11.51 17.89
N ARG A 244 -21.29 11.85 19.17
CA ARG A 244 -19.99 12.39 19.59
C ARG A 244 -18.84 11.38 19.50
N ASP A 245 -19.15 10.10 19.48
CA ASP A 245 -18.21 9.00 19.24
C ASP A 245 -17.37 9.21 17.98
N PHE A 246 -17.93 9.78 16.93
CA PHE A 246 -17.21 10.11 15.70
C PHE A 246 -16.03 11.08 15.88
N GLN A 247 -15.94 11.78 17.02
CA GLN A 247 -14.74 12.61 17.32
C GLN A 247 -13.49 11.76 17.46
N LEU A 248 -13.61 10.52 17.97
CA LEU A 248 -12.52 9.60 18.18
C LEU A 248 -11.92 9.02 16.88
N LEU A 249 -12.61 9.16 15.75
CA LEU A 249 -12.09 8.74 14.45
C LEU A 249 -10.76 9.42 14.08
N LYS A 250 -10.58 10.66 14.51
CA LYS A 250 -9.37 11.43 14.22
C LYS A 250 -8.15 10.86 14.94
N ASP A 251 -8.35 10.37 16.18
CA ASP A 251 -7.28 9.77 16.98
C ASP A 251 -6.80 8.44 16.41
N ILE A 252 -7.68 7.75 15.64
CA ILE A 252 -7.36 6.50 14.96
C ILE A 252 -6.71 6.78 13.60
N LEU A 253 -7.36 7.61 12.78
CA LEU A 253 -7.01 7.74 11.36
C LEU A 253 -5.80 8.66 11.11
N PHE A 254 -5.72 9.82 11.75
CA PHE A 254 -4.68 10.80 11.45
C PHE A 254 -3.26 10.31 11.74
N PRO A 255 -2.99 9.64 12.89
CA PRO A 255 -1.69 9.03 13.11
C PRO A 255 -1.37 7.93 12.08
N ALA A 256 -2.36 7.15 11.66
CA ALA A 256 -2.19 6.10 10.67
C ALA A 256 -1.85 6.64 9.27
N LEU A 257 -2.46 7.78 8.86
CA LEU A 257 -2.09 8.50 7.63
C LEU A 257 -0.62 8.90 7.65
N SER A 258 -0.19 9.57 8.72
CA SER A 258 1.20 10.02 8.87
C SER A 258 2.19 8.85 8.88
N LEU A 259 1.84 7.74 9.54
CA LEU A 259 2.68 6.54 9.58
C LEU A 259 2.81 5.92 8.20
N LEU A 260 1.75 5.86 7.39
CA LEU A 260 1.82 5.28 6.06
C LEU A 260 2.70 6.12 5.13
N HIS A 261 2.57 7.45 5.14
CA HIS A 261 3.47 8.32 4.40
C HIS A 261 4.93 8.04 4.76
N SER A 262 5.24 7.99 6.05
CA SER A 262 6.60 7.72 6.52
C SER A 262 7.10 6.32 6.11
N CYS A 263 6.24 5.30 6.13
CA CYS A 263 6.63 3.94 5.72
C CYS A 263 6.94 3.88 4.22
N ILE A 264 6.15 4.55 3.37
CA ILE A 264 6.40 4.58 1.91
C ILE A 264 7.68 5.36 1.63
N ASP A 265 7.85 6.55 2.19
CA ASP A 265 9.03 7.40 1.97
C ASP A 265 10.31 6.69 2.42
N MET A 266 10.27 6.04 3.59
CA MET A 266 11.43 5.29 4.09
C MET A 266 11.72 4.05 3.23
N THR A 267 10.68 3.37 2.71
CA THR A 267 10.86 2.26 1.78
C THR A 267 11.54 2.72 0.48
N LEU A 268 11.09 3.84 -0.08
CA LEU A 268 11.72 4.45 -1.26
C LEU A 268 13.19 4.80 -1.00
N TYR A 269 13.46 5.43 0.13
CA TYR A 269 14.82 5.79 0.51
C TYR A 269 15.72 4.55 0.63
N MET A 270 15.26 3.51 1.29
CA MET A 270 16.00 2.26 1.44
C MET A 270 16.24 1.56 0.11
N LEU A 271 15.26 1.51 -0.80
CA LEU A 271 15.40 0.93 -2.13
C LEU A 271 16.48 1.63 -2.97
N GLY A 272 16.66 2.94 -2.80
CA GLY A 272 17.75 3.70 -3.44
C GLY A 272 19.15 3.27 -3.00
N HIS A 273 19.27 2.52 -1.89
CA HIS A 273 20.55 2.10 -1.30
C HIS A 273 20.72 0.57 -1.23
N ILE A 274 19.79 -0.18 -1.82
CA ILE A 274 19.84 -1.65 -1.81
C ILE A 274 21.00 -2.16 -2.68
N THR A 275 21.77 -3.08 -2.12
CA THR A 275 22.78 -3.84 -2.85
C THR A 275 22.32 -5.30 -2.95
N VAL A 276 22.21 -5.81 -4.18
CA VAL A 276 21.84 -7.18 -4.48
C VAL A 276 23.11 -8.04 -4.59
N ASN A 277 23.11 -9.19 -3.92
CA ASN A 277 24.19 -10.16 -4.07
C ASN A 277 23.99 -10.96 -5.37
N THR A 278 24.90 -10.79 -6.32
CA THR A 278 24.86 -11.47 -7.62
C THR A 278 25.49 -12.87 -7.62
N HIS A 279 26.10 -13.28 -6.51
CA HIS A 279 26.86 -14.53 -6.36
C HIS A 279 26.15 -15.61 -5.54
N ILE A 280 24.87 -15.46 -5.25
CA ILE A 280 24.10 -16.41 -4.44
C ILE A 280 24.14 -17.81 -5.05
N MET A 281 23.94 -17.89 -6.36
CA MET A 281 23.89 -19.17 -7.07
C MET A 281 25.24 -19.84 -7.23
N ASP A 282 26.39 -19.21 -6.87
CA ASP A 282 27.71 -19.85 -6.90
C ASP A 282 27.83 -20.95 -5.84
N SER A 283 26.99 -20.93 -4.83
CA SER A 283 26.96 -21.92 -3.76
C SER A 283 26.36 -23.25 -4.24
N PRO A 284 27.02 -24.39 -3.98
CA PRO A 284 26.46 -25.74 -4.22
C PRO A 284 25.16 -26.01 -3.43
N LEU A 285 24.91 -25.26 -2.36
CA LEU A 285 23.68 -25.39 -1.58
C LEU A 285 22.42 -25.24 -2.45
N TYR A 286 22.54 -24.54 -3.57
CA TYR A 286 21.41 -24.23 -4.46
C TYR A 286 21.31 -25.12 -5.70
N ASP A 287 22.15 -26.15 -5.82
CA ASP A 287 22.10 -27.06 -6.97
C ASP A 287 20.75 -27.76 -7.10
N CYS A 288 20.16 -28.19 -5.99
CA CYS A 288 18.85 -28.87 -5.99
C CYS A 288 17.67 -27.98 -6.41
N LEU A 289 17.83 -26.66 -6.53
CA LEU A 289 16.80 -25.78 -7.13
C LEU A 289 16.47 -26.19 -8.57
N PHE A 290 17.46 -26.72 -9.30
CA PHE A 290 17.34 -27.05 -10.73
C PHE A 290 16.82 -28.46 -11.00
N THR A 291 16.40 -29.21 -9.99
CA THR A 291 15.86 -30.57 -10.14
C THR A 291 14.61 -30.61 -10.99
N VAL A 292 13.71 -29.63 -10.87
CA VAL A 292 12.50 -29.54 -11.70
C VAL A 292 12.85 -29.24 -13.15
N GLU A 293 13.85 -28.39 -13.38
CA GLU A 293 14.35 -28.10 -14.74
C GLU A 293 14.89 -29.36 -15.42
N GLU A 294 15.64 -30.19 -14.68
CA GLU A 294 16.13 -31.44 -15.18
C GLU A 294 15.02 -32.47 -15.46
N VAL A 295 14.00 -32.56 -14.57
CA VAL A 295 12.81 -33.38 -14.81
C VAL A 295 12.14 -32.94 -16.10
N ASN A 296 11.89 -31.64 -16.25
CA ASN A 296 11.21 -31.06 -17.42
C ASN A 296 12.02 -31.33 -18.70
N ARG A 297 13.33 -31.16 -18.65
CA ARG A 297 14.24 -31.47 -19.78
C ARG A 297 14.11 -32.93 -20.26
N ARG A 298 14.08 -33.89 -19.32
CA ARG A 298 13.90 -35.32 -19.63
C ARG A 298 12.51 -35.60 -20.20
N VAL A 299 11.50 -34.97 -19.67
CA VAL A 299 10.13 -35.10 -20.19
C VAL A 299 10.02 -34.58 -21.62
N LEU A 300 10.60 -33.42 -21.89
CA LEU A 300 10.61 -32.82 -23.24
C LEU A 300 11.41 -33.68 -24.24
N SER A 301 12.37 -34.49 -23.76
CA SER A 301 13.11 -35.47 -24.57
C SER A 301 12.41 -36.82 -24.72
N GLY A 302 11.18 -36.98 -24.19
CA GLY A 302 10.35 -38.18 -24.38
C GLY A 302 10.27 -39.15 -23.20
N THR A 303 10.93 -38.86 -22.06
CA THR A 303 10.82 -39.68 -20.85
C THR A 303 9.47 -39.39 -20.13
N PRO A 304 8.67 -40.40 -19.73
CA PRO A 304 7.49 -40.19 -18.94
C PRO A 304 7.78 -39.43 -17.65
N PHE A 305 6.92 -38.47 -17.27
CA PHE A 305 7.15 -37.60 -16.12
C PHE A 305 7.48 -38.36 -14.83
N ARG A 306 6.76 -39.45 -14.53
CA ARG A 306 6.98 -40.24 -13.31
C ARG A 306 8.34 -40.89 -13.25
N ASP A 307 8.84 -41.34 -14.40
CA ASP A 307 10.15 -42.01 -14.52
C ASP A 307 11.27 -40.98 -14.44
N ALA A 308 11.11 -39.83 -15.10
CA ALA A 308 12.06 -38.72 -15.00
C ALA A 308 12.16 -38.22 -13.56
N TYR A 309 11.02 -38.03 -12.87
CA TYR A 309 10.97 -37.61 -11.47
C TYR A 309 11.70 -38.59 -10.53
N LYS A 310 11.44 -39.91 -10.67
CA LYS A 310 12.07 -40.94 -9.85
C LYS A 310 13.58 -40.98 -10.10
N ALA A 311 14.00 -40.90 -11.36
CA ALA A 311 15.43 -40.94 -11.72
C ALA A 311 16.18 -39.75 -11.12
N VAL A 312 15.65 -38.51 -11.26
CA VAL A 312 16.28 -37.33 -10.67
C VAL A 312 16.28 -37.42 -9.13
N GLY A 313 15.20 -37.93 -8.52
CA GLY A 313 15.15 -38.15 -7.08
C GLY A 313 16.21 -39.13 -6.58
N GLN A 314 16.49 -40.19 -7.32
CA GLN A 314 17.57 -41.13 -7.02
C GLN A 314 18.96 -40.49 -7.14
N GLU A 315 19.18 -39.66 -8.18
CA GLU A 315 20.43 -38.92 -8.35
C GLU A 315 20.69 -37.95 -7.21
N VAL A 316 19.65 -37.23 -6.74
CA VAL A 316 19.77 -36.37 -5.57
C VAL A 316 20.09 -37.18 -4.32
N SER A 317 19.37 -38.29 -4.08
CA SER A 317 19.58 -39.13 -2.88
C SER A 317 20.95 -39.82 -2.84
N SER A 318 21.52 -40.13 -4.00
CA SER A 318 22.85 -40.73 -4.12
C SER A 318 23.99 -39.69 -4.19
N GLY A 319 23.68 -38.39 -4.20
CA GLY A 319 24.65 -37.30 -4.33
C GLY A 319 25.32 -37.23 -5.73
N THR A 320 24.71 -37.85 -6.75
CA THR A 320 25.24 -37.86 -8.14
C THR A 320 24.57 -36.81 -9.03
N PHE A 321 23.53 -36.10 -8.53
CA PHE A 321 22.85 -35.05 -9.28
C PHE A 321 23.83 -33.93 -9.64
N LYS A 322 23.82 -33.54 -10.90
CA LYS A 322 24.59 -32.39 -11.42
C LYS A 322 23.60 -31.37 -11.98
N ALA A 323 23.58 -30.20 -11.40
CA ALA A 323 22.69 -29.14 -11.82
C ALA A 323 23.08 -28.57 -13.19
N ASP A 324 22.20 -28.64 -14.17
CA ASP A 324 22.23 -27.72 -15.32
C ASP A 324 21.50 -26.44 -14.94
N ARG A 325 22.26 -25.36 -14.78
CA ARG A 325 21.72 -24.06 -14.33
C ARG A 325 21.15 -23.22 -15.47
N THR A 326 20.99 -23.80 -16.66
CA THR A 326 20.39 -23.15 -17.81
C THR A 326 18.86 -23.09 -17.67
N LEU A 327 18.31 -21.90 -17.51
CA LEU A 327 16.86 -21.67 -17.46
C LEU A 327 16.31 -21.36 -18.85
N ARG A 328 15.16 -21.95 -19.16
CA ARG A 328 14.48 -21.79 -20.47
C ARG A 328 13.00 -21.49 -20.29
N HIS A 329 12.67 -20.59 -19.36
CA HIS A 329 11.29 -20.18 -19.16
C HIS A 329 10.90 -19.15 -20.22
N THR A 330 9.79 -19.38 -20.89
CA THR A 330 9.28 -18.51 -21.96
C THR A 330 7.88 -17.96 -21.69
N HIS A 331 7.14 -18.57 -20.77
CA HIS A 331 5.79 -18.13 -20.46
C HIS A 331 5.76 -16.79 -19.72
N THR A 332 4.67 -16.04 -19.92
CA THR A 332 4.47 -14.73 -19.29
C THR A 332 4.51 -14.82 -17.78
N GLY A 333 5.24 -13.91 -17.14
CA GLY A 333 5.35 -13.80 -15.69
C GLY A 333 6.40 -14.75 -15.08
N SER A 334 7.35 -15.26 -15.88
CA SER A 334 8.44 -16.11 -15.39
C SER A 334 9.80 -15.48 -15.67
N ILE A 335 10.87 -16.13 -15.18
CA ILE A 335 12.26 -15.73 -15.48
C ILE A 335 12.43 -15.69 -17.01
N GLY A 336 12.98 -14.58 -17.54
CA GLY A 336 13.13 -14.35 -18.98
C GLY A 336 11.92 -13.74 -19.67
N ASN A 337 10.77 -13.67 -19.01
CA ASN A 337 9.57 -12.96 -19.51
C ASN A 337 8.76 -12.36 -18.35
N LEU A 338 9.31 -11.34 -17.68
CA LEU A 338 8.73 -10.72 -16.48
C LEU A 338 7.41 -9.96 -16.72
N ALA A 339 7.09 -9.67 -17.99
CA ALA A 339 5.91 -8.91 -18.39
C ALA A 339 5.77 -7.54 -17.70
N THR A 340 6.88 -6.86 -17.48
CA THR A 340 6.94 -5.55 -16.79
C THR A 340 6.10 -4.49 -17.49
N ASP A 341 6.01 -4.52 -18.83
CA ASP A 341 5.15 -3.66 -19.65
C ASP A 341 3.66 -3.87 -19.33
N ARG A 342 3.23 -5.11 -19.13
CA ARG A 342 1.83 -5.43 -18.77
C ARG A 342 1.52 -5.02 -17.33
N ILE A 343 2.47 -5.20 -16.41
CA ILE A 343 2.35 -4.73 -15.04
C ILE A 343 2.25 -3.20 -15.00
N ALA A 344 3.05 -2.49 -15.82
CA ALA A 344 2.96 -1.03 -15.96
C ALA A 344 1.60 -0.58 -16.52
N ALA A 345 1.07 -1.28 -17.52
CA ALA A 345 -0.28 -1.02 -18.05
C ALA A 345 -1.38 -1.25 -16.99
N LYS A 346 -1.25 -2.31 -16.17
CA LYS A 346 -2.16 -2.60 -15.05
C LYS A 346 -2.14 -1.45 -14.02
N MET A 347 -0.96 -0.96 -13.64
CA MET A 347 -0.82 0.17 -12.72
C MET A 347 -1.42 1.45 -13.32
N ALA A 348 -1.14 1.76 -14.58
CA ALA A 348 -1.70 2.94 -15.24
C ALA A 348 -3.24 2.94 -15.23
N ALA A 349 -3.84 1.78 -15.50
CA ALA A 349 -5.30 1.60 -15.43
C ALA A 349 -5.85 1.74 -14.00
N ALA A 350 -5.14 1.23 -12.99
CA ALA A 350 -5.53 1.32 -11.59
C ALA A 350 -5.44 2.78 -11.06
N ALA A 351 -4.41 3.51 -11.50
CA ALA A 351 -4.14 4.89 -11.08
C ALA A 351 -5.01 5.94 -11.78
N ASP A 352 -5.83 5.57 -12.75
CA ASP A 352 -6.81 6.46 -13.38
C ASP A 352 -8.02 6.65 -12.47
N PHE A 353 -8.02 7.69 -11.64
CA PHE A 353 -9.12 8.01 -10.70
C PHE A 353 -10.28 8.75 -11.36
N THR A 354 -10.18 9.09 -12.65
CA THR A 354 -11.23 9.81 -13.38
C THR A 354 -12.34 8.88 -13.89
N ARG A 355 -12.10 7.58 -13.90
CA ARG A 355 -13.03 6.53 -14.36
C ARG A 355 -13.73 5.78 -13.24
#